data_876f3546fa25477d891d2e803727ecc6
#
_entry.id   876f3546fa25477d891d2e803727ecc6
#
_cell.length_a   1.000
_cell.length_b   1.000
_cell.length_c   1.000
_cell.angle_alpha   90.00
_cell.angle_beta   90.00
_cell.angle_gamma   90.00
#
_symmetry.space_group_name_H-M   'P 1'
#
loop_
_entity.id
_entity.type
_entity.pdbx_description
1 polymer ?
#
loop_
_entity_poly.entity_id
_entity_poly.type
_entity_poly.pdbx_seq_one_letter_code
_entity_poly.pdbx_strand_id
1 'polypeptide(L)'
;MTHRPLPGYALADATLVALAELQLRYHEAVTGFVPPSGARWDGELTWRVDGPVELICHCDINLENVIFRPGPDGPQPYALIDFDLARPGTRLVDIIQTLRYWAPLAAPADRDPAFAGLDVPARIALFCEAYGLSHAERARLVPVAVRWLRRSRTTITERAERGGEAWARMLDAGVGERLVRAANWLERCRPEIEARLSRRAS
;
A
#
# COMPACT_ATOMS: atom_id res chain seq x y z
N MET A 1 -5.54 20.08 6.55
CA MET A 1 -6.25 18.83 6.91
C MET A 1 -5.92 18.52 8.36
N THR A 2 -6.89 18.54 9.24
CA THR A 2 -6.73 18.13 10.64
C THR A 2 -6.49 16.63 10.63
N HIS A 3 -5.28 16.22 10.90
CA HIS A 3 -4.89 14.81 10.99
C HIS A 3 -5.64 14.17 12.16
N ARG A 4 -6.66 13.36 11.88
CA ARG A 4 -7.32 12.57 12.90
C ARG A 4 -6.33 11.51 13.39
N PRO A 5 -6.03 11.43 14.71
CA PRO A 5 -5.07 10.44 15.18
C PRO A 5 -5.57 9.03 14.87
N LEU A 6 -4.63 8.15 14.46
CA LEU A 6 -4.95 6.76 14.21
C LEU A 6 -5.45 6.10 15.50
N PRO A 7 -6.60 5.42 15.47
CA PRO A 7 -7.09 4.69 16.64
C PRO A 7 -6.15 3.52 16.97
N GLY A 8 -5.99 3.23 18.27
CA GLY A 8 -5.04 2.22 18.73
C GLY A 8 -5.24 0.83 18.10
N TYR A 9 -6.49 0.44 17.81
CA TYR A 9 -6.77 -0.84 17.13
C TYR A 9 -6.17 -0.91 15.73
N ALA A 10 -6.04 0.20 15.01
CA ALA A 10 -5.44 0.22 13.67
C ALA A 10 -3.94 -0.10 13.69
N LEU A 11 -3.29 0.01 14.86
CA LEU A 11 -1.88 -0.30 15.04
C LEU A 11 -1.64 -1.75 15.49
N ALA A 12 -2.69 -2.46 15.93
CA ALA A 12 -2.58 -3.83 16.42
C ALA A 12 -2.19 -4.81 15.30
N ASP A 13 -1.33 -5.76 15.63
CA ASP A 13 -0.91 -6.82 14.68
C ASP A 13 -2.09 -7.68 14.25
N ALA A 14 -3.04 -7.97 15.13
CA ALA A 14 -4.26 -8.71 14.79
C ALA A 14 -5.09 -7.99 13.71
N THR A 15 -5.20 -6.66 13.79
CA THR A 15 -5.88 -5.86 12.75
C THR A 15 -5.13 -5.92 11.42
N LEU A 16 -3.80 -5.87 11.46
CA LEU A 16 -2.97 -5.95 10.26
C LEU A 16 -3.11 -7.31 9.56
N VAL A 17 -3.15 -8.41 10.33
CA VAL A 17 -3.39 -9.76 9.83
C VAL A 17 -4.77 -9.85 9.19
N ALA A 18 -5.82 -9.44 9.91
CA ALA A 18 -7.19 -9.49 9.41
C ALA A 18 -7.39 -8.63 8.13
N LEU A 19 -6.68 -7.51 8.03
CA LEU A 19 -6.68 -6.68 6.82
C LEU A 19 -6.00 -7.37 5.64
N ALA A 20 -4.87 -8.04 5.87
CA ALA A 20 -4.18 -8.80 4.84
C ALA A 20 -5.07 -9.91 4.28
N GLU A 21 -5.76 -10.64 5.16
CA GLU A 21 -6.74 -11.66 4.78
C GLU A 21 -7.95 -11.08 4.04
N LEU A 22 -8.44 -9.89 4.44
CA LEU A 22 -9.52 -9.21 3.74
C LEU A 22 -9.09 -8.83 2.32
N GLN A 23 -7.89 -8.28 2.16
CA GLN A 23 -7.35 -7.92 0.84
C GLN A 23 -7.11 -9.17 -0.02
N LEU A 24 -6.66 -10.29 0.55
CA LEU A 24 -6.56 -11.55 -0.17
C LEU A 24 -7.92 -11.99 -0.71
N ARG A 25 -8.96 -12.03 0.13
CA ARG A 25 -10.34 -12.39 -0.30
C ARG A 25 -10.85 -11.46 -1.39
N TYR A 26 -10.56 -10.15 -1.31
CA TYR A 26 -10.90 -9.21 -2.37
C TYR A 26 -10.19 -9.57 -3.68
N HIS A 27 -8.88 -9.81 -3.65
CA HIS A 27 -8.10 -10.17 -4.84
C HIS A 27 -8.58 -11.50 -5.47
N GLU A 28 -8.93 -12.48 -4.64
CA GLU A 28 -9.52 -13.73 -5.12
C GLU A 28 -10.86 -13.51 -5.79
N ALA A 29 -11.72 -12.68 -5.20
CA ALA A 29 -13.05 -12.36 -5.73
C ALA A 29 -13.01 -11.63 -7.09
N VAL A 30 -11.99 -10.81 -7.33
CA VAL A 30 -11.84 -10.06 -8.61
C VAL A 30 -10.90 -10.76 -9.60
N THR A 31 -10.32 -11.90 -9.23
CA THR A 31 -9.52 -12.70 -10.16
C THR A 31 -10.39 -13.20 -11.31
N GLY A 32 -9.95 -12.94 -12.54
CA GLY A 32 -10.71 -13.30 -13.74
C GLY A 32 -11.86 -12.33 -14.09
N PHE A 33 -12.09 -11.28 -13.31
CA PHE A 33 -13.03 -10.24 -13.69
C PHE A 33 -12.57 -9.53 -14.97
N VAL A 34 -13.41 -9.54 -15.99
CA VAL A 34 -13.17 -8.84 -17.25
C VAL A 34 -13.99 -7.56 -17.25
N PRO A 35 -13.35 -6.39 -17.22
CA PRO A 35 -14.08 -5.13 -17.29
C PRO A 35 -14.89 -5.01 -18.59
N PRO A 36 -16.03 -4.32 -18.57
CA PRO A 36 -16.80 -4.04 -19.79
C PRO A 36 -15.92 -3.33 -20.83
N SER A 37 -16.22 -3.60 -22.12
CA SER A 37 -15.56 -2.89 -23.23
C SER A 37 -15.86 -1.39 -23.10
N GLY A 38 -14.83 -0.56 -23.05
CA GLY A 38 -14.97 0.88 -22.85
C GLY A 38 -14.88 1.35 -21.40
N ALA A 39 -14.62 0.46 -20.43
CA ALA A 39 -14.27 0.86 -19.06
C ALA A 39 -13.10 1.86 -19.09
N ARG A 40 -13.25 2.96 -18.37
CA ARG A 40 -12.22 3.99 -18.23
C ARG A 40 -11.65 3.94 -16.81
N TRP A 41 -10.34 4.03 -16.73
CA TRP A 41 -9.63 4.02 -15.46
C TRP A 41 -8.97 5.37 -15.24
N ASP A 42 -9.08 5.92 -14.04
CA ASP A 42 -8.39 7.15 -13.73
C ASP A 42 -6.88 6.88 -13.58
N GLY A 43 -6.13 7.56 -14.40
CA GLY A 43 -4.67 7.59 -14.33
C GLY A 43 -3.93 6.32 -14.77
N GLU A 44 -3.34 6.28 -15.94
CA GLU A 44 -2.50 5.18 -16.48
C GLU A 44 -1.12 5.02 -15.79
N LEU A 45 -0.91 5.41 -14.53
CA LEU A 45 0.38 6.04 -14.25
C LEU A 45 1.37 5.22 -13.43
N THR A 46 0.93 4.33 -12.55
CA THR A 46 1.84 3.73 -11.58
C THR A 46 1.81 2.21 -11.54
N TRP A 47 0.82 1.58 -12.11
CA TRP A 47 0.62 0.13 -11.95
C TRP A 47 1.47 -0.76 -12.85
N ARG A 48 2.01 -0.23 -13.95
CA ARG A 48 2.90 -1.00 -14.85
C ARG A 48 4.33 -1.11 -14.36
N VAL A 49 4.56 -1.02 -13.06
CA VAL A 49 5.91 -1.13 -12.49
C VAL A 49 6.32 -2.55 -12.13
N ASP A 50 5.41 -3.51 -12.20
CA ASP A 50 5.68 -4.87 -11.73
C ASP A 50 5.49 -5.97 -12.79
N GLY A 51 4.62 -5.84 -13.76
CA GLY A 51 4.36 -6.92 -14.71
C GLY A 51 3.03 -6.79 -15.44
N PRO A 52 2.53 -7.88 -16.05
CA PRO A 52 1.22 -7.89 -16.68
C PRO A 52 0.12 -7.71 -15.62
N VAL A 53 -1.02 -7.19 -16.07
CA VAL A 53 -2.21 -7.05 -15.22
C VAL A 53 -2.68 -8.42 -14.73
N GLU A 54 -2.95 -8.53 -13.43
CA GLU A 54 -3.44 -9.75 -12.79
C GLU A 54 -4.92 -9.61 -12.37
N LEU A 55 -5.31 -8.41 -11.91
CA LEU A 55 -6.62 -8.16 -11.32
C LEU A 55 -6.95 -6.66 -11.33
N ILE A 56 -8.11 -6.30 -10.80
CA ILE A 56 -8.46 -4.91 -10.50
C ILE A 56 -8.00 -4.62 -9.07
N CYS A 57 -7.00 -3.76 -8.94
CA CYS A 57 -6.50 -3.26 -7.66
C CYS A 57 -7.47 -2.25 -7.06
N HIS A 58 -7.57 -2.20 -5.73
CA HIS A 58 -8.31 -1.16 -5.03
C HIS A 58 -7.55 0.19 -5.06
N CYS A 59 -6.24 0.13 -4.87
CA CYS A 59 -5.29 1.26 -4.92
C CYS A 59 -5.37 2.28 -3.79
N ASP A 60 -6.30 2.16 -2.85
CA ASP A 60 -6.45 3.12 -1.73
C ASP A 60 -7.03 2.48 -0.46
N ILE A 61 -6.46 1.36 -0.01
CA ILE A 61 -6.89 0.70 1.23
C ILE A 61 -6.28 1.45 2.44
N ASN A 62 -6.75 2.66 2.68
CA ASN A 62 -6.44 3.45 3.87
C ASN A 62 -7.47 3.18 4.99
N LEU A 63 -7.30 3.80 6.17
CA LEU A 63 -8.19 3.56 7.31
C LEU A 63 -9.66 3.97 7.06
N GLU A 64 -9.88 5.02 6.26
CA GLU A 64 -11.23 5.54 5.97
C GLU A 64 -11.99 4.64 4.99
N ASN A 65 -11.24 3.87 4.19
CA ASN A 65 -11.78 2.97 3.17
C ASN A 65 -11.94 1.51 3.66
N VAL A 66 -11.73 1.27 4.96
CA VAL A 66 -11.95 -0.03 5.59
C VAL A 66 -13.09 0.08 6.59
N ILE A 67 -14.14 -0.72 6.40
CA ILE A 67 -15.22 -0.85 7.35
C ILE A 67 -14.85 -1.86 8.43
N PHE A 68 -15.02 -1.48 9.67
CA PHE A 68 -14.78 -2.32 10.85
C PHE A 68 -16.09 -2.78 11.47
N ARG A 69 -16.10 -3.98 12.03
CA ARG A 69 -17.17 -4.50 12.86
C ARG A 69 -16.62 -4.97 14.21
N PRO A 70 -17.46 -5.03 15.27
CA PRO A 70 -17.05 -5.64 16.52
C PRO A 70 -16.58 -7.08 16.32
N GLY A 71 -15.44 -7.44 16.94
CA GLY A 71 -14.90 -8.78 16.99
C GLY A 71 -14.49 -9.15 18.42
N PRO A 72 -14.08 -10.41 18.68
CA PRO A 72 -13.76 -10.87 20.03
C PRO A 72 -12.59 -10.10 20.66
N ASP A 73 -11.61 -9.71 19.85
CA ASP A 73 -10.39 -9.02 20.30
C ASP A 73 -10.37 -7.53 19.91
N GLY A 74 -11.54 -6.95 19.62
CA GLY A 74 -11.71 -5.56 19.19
C GLY A 74 -12.20 -5.40 17.75
N PRO A 75 -12.22 -4.16 17.23
CA PRO A 75 -12.68 -3.89 15.88
C PRO A 75 -11.88 -4.65 14.82
N GLN A 76 -12.58 -5.36 13.94
CA GLN A 76 -11.96 -6.16 12.87
C GLN A 76 -12.34 -5.63 11.48
N PRO A 77 -11.39 -5.56 10.52
CA PRO A 77 -11.66 -5.24 9.12
C PRO A 77 -12.69 -6.21 8.54
N TYR A 78 -13.73 -5.65 7.91
CA TYR A 78 -14.86 -6.43 7.40
C TYR A 78 -15.11 -6.25 5.91
N ALA A 79 -15.05 -5.00 5.42
CA ALA A 79 -15.29 -4.67 4.03
C ALA A 79 -14.42 -3.52 3.56
N LEU A 80 -14.17 -3.47 2.25
CA LEU A 80 -13.52 -2.36 1.57
C LEU A 80 -14.60 -1.51 0.87
N ILE A 81 -14.41 -0.20 0.88
CA ILE A 81 -15.28 0.78 0.23
C ILE A 81 -14.44 1.81 -0.52
N ASP A 82 -15.09 2.65 -1.32
CA ASP A 82 -14.45 3.73 -2.09
C ASP A 82 -13.46 3.20 -3.14
N PHE A 83 -14.03 2.65 -4.21
CA PHE A 83 -13.28 2.09 -5.34
C PHE A 83 -12.96 3.12 -6.44
N ASP A 84 -13.03 4.41 -6.13
CA ASP A 84 -12.82 5.49 -7.12
C ASP A 84 -11.43 5.45 -7.76
N LEU A 85 -10.42 4.95 -7.03
CA LEU A 85 -9.07 4.75 -7.53
C LEU A 85 -8.79 3.34 -8.06
N ALA A 86 -9.81 2.47 -8.11
CA ALA A 86 -9.64 1.10 -8.56
C ALA A 86 -9.23 1.05 -10.03
N ARG A 87 -8.34 0.09 -10.37
CA ARG A 87 -7.78 -0.04 -11.72
C ARG A 87 -7.05 -1.36 -11.95
N PRO A 88 -6.84 -1.75 -13.23
CA PRO A 88 -6.03 -2.92 -13.55
C PRO A 88 -4.61 -2.79 -13.02
N GLY A 89 -4.08 -3.84 -12.40
CA GLY A 89 -2.73 -3.86 -11.85
C GLY A 89 -2.29 -5.24 -11.41
N THR A 90 -1.24 -5.30 -10.59
CA THR A 90 -0.79 -6.54 -9.96
C THR A 90 -1.11 -6.54 -8.48
N ARG A 91 -1.37 -7.73 -7.91
CA ARG A 91 -1.61 -7.87 -6.47
C ARG A 91 -0.50 -7.26 -5.62
N LEU A 92 0.74 -7.39 -6.06
CA LEU A 92 1.89 -6.88 -5.32
C LEU A 92 1.90 -5.34 -5.26
N VAL A 93 1.51 -4.66 -6.34
CA VAL A 93 1.38 -3.19 -6.34
C VAL A 93 0.26 -2.73 -5.41
N ASP A 94 -0.88 -3.43 -5.38
CA ASP A 94 -1.98 -3.08 -4.48
C ASP A 94 -1.60 -3.29 -3.01
N ILE A 95 -0.90 -4.39 -2.69
CA ILE A 95 -0.33 -4.64 -1.36
C ILE A 95 0.63 -3.52 -0.96
N ILE A 96 1.53 -3.08 -1.85
CA ILE A 96 2.46 -1.99 -1.57
C ILE A 96 1.70 -0.69 -1.23
N GLN A 97 0.61 -0.41 -1.91
CA GLN A 97 -0.22 0.75 -1.62
C GLN A 97 -0.92 0.62 -0.25
N THR A 98 -1.41 -0.55 0.11
CA THR A 98 -1.96 -0.84 1.45
C THR A 98 -0.91 -0.67 2.55
N LEU A 99 0.29 -1.24 2.35
CA LEU A 99 1.39 -1.14 3.31
C LEU A 99 1.83 0.31 3.58
N ARG A 100 1.64 1.24 2.64
CA ARG A 100 1.94 2.67 2.87
C ARG A 100 1.16 3.25 4.05
N TYR A 101 -0.03 2.77 4.30
CA TYR A 101 -0.90 3.23 5.38
C TYR A 101 -0.75 2.39 6.65
N TRP A 102 -0.59 1.08 6.54
CA TRP A 102 -0.71 0.14 7.65
C TRP A 102 0.63 -0.40 8.19
N ALA A 103 1.67 -0.39 7.38
CA ALA A 103 3.06 -0.66 7.76
C ALA A 103 3.94 0.36 7.03
N PRO A 104 3.97 1.63 7.47
CA PRO A 104 4.25 2.78 6.61
C PRO A 104 5.59 2.67 5.89
N LEU A 105 5.51 2.47 4.57
CA LEU A 105 6.65 2.47 3.64
C LEU A 105 7.17 3.90 3.47
N ALA A 106 7.56 4.53 4.57
CA ALA A 106 8.00 5.92 4.63
C ALA A 106 9.27 6.04 5.47
N ALA A 107 10.06 7.07 5.21
CA ALA A 107 11.17 7.42 6.09
C ALA A 107 10.65 7.72 7.51
N PRO A 108 11.38 7.36 8.58
CA PRO A 108 10.91 7.56 9.95
C PRO A 108 10.41 8.98 10.26
N ALA A 109 11.08 10.01 9.72
CA ALA A 109 10.69 11.41 9.90
C ALA A 109 9.36 11.80 9.22
N ASP A 110 8.88 11.00 8.28
CA ASP A 110 7.66 11.26 7.51
C ASP A 110 6.47 10.40 7.98
N ARG A 111 6.70 9.54 8.99
CA ARG A 111 5.64 8.66 9.54
C ARG A 111 4.74 9.42 10.50
N ASP A 112 3.47 9.01 10.56
CA ASP A 112 2.58 9.45 11.63
C ASP A 112 3.20 9.08 12.99
N PRO A 113 3.20 9.99 13.97
CA PRO A 113 3.71 9.72 15.32
C PRO A 113 3.12 8.47 15.99
N ALA A 114 1.91 8.07 15.62
CA ALA A 114 1.29 6.84 16.11
C ALA A 114 2.08 5.57 15.77
N PHE A 115 2.92 5.60 14.74
CA PHE A 115 3.83 4.50 14.40
C PHE A 115 5.18 4.54 15.13
N ALA A 116 5.37 5.51 16.04
CA ALA A 116 6.60 5.59 16.83
C ALA A 116 6.79 4.31 17.67
N GLY A 117 7.98 3.72 17.60
CA GLY A 117 8.31 2.49 18.33
C GLY A 117 7.84 1.18 17.69
N LEU A 118 7.10 1.21 16.59
CA LEU A 118 6.73 -0.01 15.88
C LEU A 118 7.88 -0.49 14.95
N ASP A 119 8.12 -1.81 14.98
CA ASP A 119 9.04 -2.48 14.04
C ASP A 119 8.37 -2.61 12.66
N VAL A 120 8.55 -1.59 11.82
CA VAL A 120 7.94 -1.54 10.49
C VAL A 120 8.38 -2.69 9.59
N PRO A 121 9.67 -3.11 9.54
CA PRO A 121 10.07 -4.33 8.83
C PRO A 121 9.33 -5.59 9.30
N ALA A 122 9.10 -5.76 10.59
CA ALA A 122 8.33 -6.90 11.12
C ALA A 122 6.86 -6.81 10.69
N ARG A 123 6.25 -5.64 10.72
CA ARG A 123 4.86 -5.44 10.26
C ARG A 123 4.69 -5.72 8.76
N ILE A 124 5.66 -5.32 7.94
CA ILE A 124 5.67 -5.67 6.50
C ILE A 124 5.68 -7.20 6.34
N ALA A 125 6.55 -7.89 7.06
CA ALA A 125 6.66 -9.35 6.98
C ALA A 125 5.37 -10.03 7.45
N LEU A 126 4.79 -9.58 8.57
CA LEU A 126 3.53 -10.08 9.13
C LEU A 126 2.38 -9.96 8.11
N PHE A 127 2.24 -8.80 7.48
CA PHE A 127 1.21 -8.59 6.46
C PHE A 127 1.41 -9.53 5.26
N CYS A 128 2.64 -9.62 4.74
CA CYS A 128 2.96 -10.47 3.59
C CYS A 128 2.76 -11.95 3.88
N GLU A 129 2.97 -12.38 5.13
CA GLU A 129 2.71 -13.73 5.59
C GLU A 129 1.22 -14.03 5.68
N ALA A 130 0.47 -13.16 6.35
CA ALA A 130 -0.99 -13.29 6.49
C ALA A 130 -1.72 -13.24 5.14
N TYR A 131 -1.22 -12.43 4.20
CA TYR A 131 -1.72 -12.41 2.83
C TYR A 131 -1.36 -13.70 2.05
N GLY A 132 -0.32 -14.42 2.43
CA GLY A 132 0.12 -15.62 1.75
C GLY A 132 1.02 -15.39 0.54
N LEU A 133 1.82 -14.30 0.52
CA LEU A 133 2.78 -14.08 -0.56
C LEU A 133 3.79 -15.23 -0.65
N SER A 134 4.01 -15.72 -1.87
CA SER A 134 5.06 -16.68 -2.17
C SER A 134 6.46 -16.10 -1.93
N HIS A 135 7.47 -16.97 -1.82
CA HIS A 135 8.86 -16.54 -1.67
C HIS A 135 9.32 -15.63 -2.82
N ALA A 136 8.92 -15.93 -4.04
CA ALA A 136 9.25 -15.14 -5.21
C ALA A 136 8.61 -13.74 -5.17
N GLU A 137 7.36 -13.63 -4.73
CA GLU A 137 6.66 -12.35 -4.57
C GLU A 137 7.27 -11.52 -3.44
N ARG A 138 7.61 -12.14 -2.29
CA ARG A 138 8.28 -11.48 -1.17
C ARG A 138 9.64 -10.90 -1.58
N ALA A 139 10.43 -11.63 -2.37
CA ALA A 139 11.71 -11.16 -2.88
C ALA A 139 11.58 -9.93 -3.82
N ARG A 140 10.42 -9.77 -4.47
CA ARG A 140 10.12 -8.64 -5.36
C ARG A 140 9.55 -7.42 -4.64
N LEU A 141 9.07 -7.55 -3.40
CA LEU A 141 8.32 -6.50 -2.70
C LEU A 141 9.10 -5.18 -2.64
N VAL A 142 10.31 -5.18 -2.09
CA VAL A 142 11.10 -3.95 -1.93
C VAL A 142 11.50 -3.36 -3.29
N PRO A 143 12.05 -4.12 -4.26
CA PRO A 143 12.32 -3.60 -5.59
C PRO A 143 11.11 -2.97 -6.29
N VAL A 144 9.93 -3.60 -6.18
CA VAL A 144 8.68 -3.07 -6.78
C VAL A 144 8.23 -1.80 -6.06
N ALA A 145 8.27 -1.79 -4.72
CA ALA A 145 7.90 -0.62 -3.92
C ALA A 145 8.77 0.60 -4.25
N VAL A 146 10.08 0.42 -4.39
CA VAL A 146 11.00 1.50 -4.77
C VAL A 146 10.68 2.04 -6.16
N ARG A 147 10.44 1.15 -7.15
CA ARG A 147 10.04 1.58 -8.49
C ARG A 147 8.72 2.33 -8.48
N TRP A 148 7.75 1.83 -7.72
CA TRP A 148 6.44 2.44 -7.58
C TRP A 148 6.54 3.87 -6.98
N LEU A 149 7.30 4.06 -5.90
CA LEU A 149 7.52 5.36 -5.25
C LEU A 149 8.19 6.35 -6.21
N ARG A 150 9.24 5.92 -6.91
CA ARG A 150 9.95 6.75 -7.89
C ARG A 150 9.04 7.13 -9.05
N ARG A 151 8.29 6.19 -9.60
CA ARG A 151 7.34 6.45 -10.68
C ARG A 151 6.21 7.38 -10.24
N SER A 152 5.69 7.20 -9.03
CA SER A 152 4.66 8.08 -8.46
C SER A 152 5.14 9.53 -8.39
N ARG A 153 6.39 9.77 -7.95
CA ARG A 153 6.98 11.10 -7.96
C ARG A 153 7.02 11.70 -9.37
N THR A 154 7.56 10.97 -10.33
CA THR A 154 7.64 11.42 -11.74
C THR A 154 6.25 11.79 -12.26
N THR A 155 5.27 10.93 -12.02
CA THR A 155 3.89 11.15 -12.43
C THR A 155 3.28 12.41 -11.83
N ILE A 156 3.45 12.63 -10.51
CA ILE A 156 2.94 13.83 -9.84
C ILE A 156 3.56 15.09 -10.48
N THR A 157 4.87 15.06 -10.75
CA THR A 157 5.57 16.18 -11.39
C THR A 157 5.06 16.44 -12.81
N GLU A 158 4.99 15.41 -13.66
CA GLU A 158 4.50 15.52 -15.04
C GLU A 158 3.05 16.05 -15.12
N ARG A 159 2.21 15.65 -14.15
CA ARG A 159 0.82 16.10 -14.09
C ARG A 159 0.69 17.54 -13.60
N ALA A 160 1.49 17.95 -12.62
CA ALA A 160 1.53 19.31 -12.16
C ALA A 160 1.98 20.26 -13.29
N GLU A 161 3.02 19.90 -14.04
CA GLU A 161 3.53 20.65 -15.18
C GLU A 161 2.50 20.81 -16.32
N ARG A 162 1.60 19.84 -16.48
CA ARG A 162 0.49 19.88 -17.45
C ARG A 162 -0.73 20.69 -16.96
N GLY A 163 -0.60 21.43 -15.85
CA GLY A 163 -1.65 22.28 -15.32
C GLY A 163 -2.65 21.60 -14.39
N GLY A 164 -2.31 20.43 -13.86
CA GLY A 164 -3.13 19.74 -12.87
C GLY A 164 -3.01 20.37 -11.48
N GLU A 165 -3.93 21.26 -11.10
CA GLU A 165 -3.89 21.99 -9.83
C GLU A 165 -3.80 21.09 -8.58
N ALA A 166 -4.51 19.96 -8.57
CA ALA A 166 -4.43 19.00 -7.46
C ALA A 166 -3.01 18.44 -7.31
N TRP A 167 -2.34 18.16 -8.43
CA TRP A 167 -0.98 17.63 -8.46
C TRP A 167 0.05 18.68 -8.05
N ALA A 168 -0.16 19.95 -8.48
CA ALA A 168 0.67 21.08 -8.04
C ALA A 168 0.56 21.24 -6.51
N ARG A 169 -0.65 21.22 -5.95
CA ARG A 169 -0.83 21.26 -4.48
C ARG A 169 -0.14 20.10 -3.75
N MET A 170 -0.07 18.91 -4.36
CA MET A 170 0.68 17.80 -3.78
C MET A 170 2.19 18.07 -3.75
N LEU A 171 2.76 18.66 -4.80
CA LEU A 171 4.17 19.06 -4.83
C LEU A 171 4.45 20.15 -3.78
N ASP A 172 3.62 21.19 -3.74
CA ASP A 172 3.75 22.29 -2.75
C ASP A 172 3.66 21.77 -1.30
N ALA A 173 2.87 20.72 -1.09
CA ALA A 173 2.80 20.03 0.20
C ALA A 173 3.97 19.05 0.46
N GLY A 174 5.00 19.01 -0.40
CA GLY A 174 6.21 18.21 -0.23
C GLY A 174 6.00 16.69 -0.43
N VAL A 175 4.95 16.28 -1.19
CA VAL A 175 4.72 14.83 -1.44
C VAL A 175 5.87 14.25 -2.25
N GLY A 176 6.39 14.98 -3.24
CA GLY A 176 7.49 14.52 -4.08
C GLY A 176 8.74 14.15 -3.28
N GLU A 177 9.13 15.01 -2.35
CA GLU A 177 10.29 14.81 -1.47
C GLU A 177 10.07 13.64 -0.50
N ARG A 178 8.86 13.50 0.05
CA ARG A 178 8.52 12.34 0.90
C ARG A 178 8.64 11.02 0.14
N LEU A 179 8.19 10.97 -1.12
CA LEU A 179 8.33 9.76 -1.96
C LEU A 179 9.80 9.40 -2.20
N VAL A 180 10.67 10.39 -2.43
CA VAL A 180 12.12 10.16 -2.58
C VAL A 180 12.72 9.63 -1.28
N ARG A 181 12.39 10.25 -0.13
CA ARG A 181 12.89 9.78 1.17
C ARG A 181 12.42 8.38 1.50
N ALA A 182 11.16 8.05 1.16
CA ALA A 182 10.60 6.72 1.32
C ALA A 182 11.35 5.67 0.48
N ALA A 183 11.60 5.96 -0.80
CA ALA A 183 12.37 5.07 -1.68
C ALA A 183 13.79 4.84 -1.15
N ASN A 184 14.47 5.91 -0.75
CA ASN A 184 15.83 5.83 -0.20
C ASN A 184 15.86 5.07 1.14
N TRP A 185 14.83 5.22 1.98
CA TRP A 185 14.71 4.44 3.22
C TRP A 185 14.54 2.95 2.93
N LEU A 186 13.64 2.59 2.00
CA LEU A 186 13.43 1.20 1.61
C LEU A 186 14.71 0.55 1.07
N GLU A 187 15.50 1.27 0.27
CA GLU A 187 16.77 0.75 -0.25
C GLU A 187 17.79 0.52 0.87
N ARG A 188 17.89 1.42 1.84
CA ARG A 188 18.78 1.24 2.99
C ARG A 188 18.37 0.10 3.92
N CYS A 189 17.06 -0.03 4.17
CA CYS A 189 16.52 -1.07 5.04
C CYS A 189 16.24 -2.40 4.31
N ARG A 190 16.53 -2.47 3.02
CA ARG A 190 16.26 -3.65 2.19
C ARG A 190 16.80 -4.95 2.78
N PRO A 191 18.06 -5.04 3.22
CA PRO A 191 18.59 -6.29 3.79
C PRO A 191 17.81 -6.74 5.03
N GLU A 192 17.41 -5.83 5.88
CA GLU A 192 16.61 -6.13 7.08
C GLU A 192 15.21 -6.61 6.71
N ILE A 193 14.52 -5.90 5.81
CA ILE A 193 13.17 -6.26 5.35
C ILE A 193 13.21 -7.64 4.68
N GLU A 194 14.14 -7.87 3.76
CA GLU A 194 14.29 -9.16 3.07
C GLU A 194 14.62 -10.31 4.04
N ALA A 195 15.44 -10.06 5.06
CA ALA A 195 15.70 -11.05 6.10
C ALA A 195 14.46 -11.41 6.92
N ARG A 196 13.55 -10.46 7.17
CA ARG A 196 12.26 -10.73 7.81
C ARG A 196 11.31 -11.49 6.88
N LEU A 197 11.23 -11.07 5.61
CA LEU A 197 10.38 -11.69 4.60
C LEU A 197 10.78 -13.14 4.26
N SER A 198 12.06 -13.50 4.42
CA SER A 198 12.58 -14.84 4.14
C SER A 198 12.34 -15.82 5.29
N ARG A 199 12.09 -15.36 6.51
CA ARG A 199 11.76 -16.23 7.64
C ARG A 199 10.37 -16.84 7.42
N ARG A 200 10.26 -18.16 7.42
CA ARG A 200 8.97 -18.83 7.60
C ARG A 200 8.58 -18.70 9.07
N ALA A 201 7.31 -18.40 9.37
CA ALA A 201 6.80 -18.68 10.69
C ALA A 201 6.93 -20.18 10.93
N SER A 202 7.58 -20.53 12.04
CA SER A 202 7.72 -21.90 12.50
C SER A 202 6.42 -22.38 13.09
#